data_304c8e37741dfc3b079aa1a1428c4402
#
_entry.id   304c8e37741dfc3b079aa1a1428c4402
#
_cell.length_a   1.000
_cell.length_b   1.000
_cell.length_c   1.000
_cell.angle_alpha   90.00
_cell.angle_beta   90.00
_cell.angle_gamma   90.00
#
_symmetry.space_group_name_H-M   'P 1'
#
loop_
_entity.id
_entity.type
_entity.pdbx_description
1 polymer ?
#
loop_
_entity_poly.entity_id
_entity_poly.type
_entity_poly.pdbx_seq_one_letter_code
_entity_poly.pdbx_strand_id
1 'polypeptide(L)'
;MKSKKNLLLAASLTTAALLSYAATAAEPESCGGVPLSVCPTPFDRDLPDPKTMLNWDQQDRVVGFRNDYRNYPADVFHHGTAQPLPLAKHQLGEVSYRVNGHRYSMADYLQRQNVAGMLVLKNGQIAYKYLAHGNNDSTLWTSRSVGKSVVSTLVGVALKQGKIHSLDDKATDYEPELKGTAWQDVTLRQLLTHTSGVAWNEDYTRPDSDFAQLTQCEARAGTYDCVRGLITSLKKAHPAGQHWSYSSGGAWLLGDVLERATGMSLAAYLQQSIWQPYGMASDGVWHAYQPGKHDVGAHGFNATLEDWGRFGEFVRHEGRLPDGDKALPDGWLKLASGWTQAQGSVSVAHPQGIYGFQWWNNEVPANAKNVEPTPQQSLKGSLWALGIYGQIIMVNPAEQLVIVQWSTWPQAEPSFSAQPLEASLMYSAIAQQLRD
;
A
#
# COMPACT_ATOMS: atom_id res chain seq x y z
N MET A 1 55.93 -76.88 42.44
CA MET A 1 55.27 -77.55 41.30
C MET A 1 53.83 -77.08 41.27
N LYS A 2 53.32 -76.71 40.15
CA LYS A 2 51.98 -76.23 39.72
C LYS A 2 51.91 -74.73 39.59
N SER A 3 52.04 -74.33 38.33
CA SER A 3 51.80 -73.02 37.68
C SER A 3 50.33 -72.61 37.82
N LYS A 4 50.10 -71.32 38.18
CA LYS A 4 48.80 -70.66 38.00
C LYS A 4 48.95 -69.66 36.89
N LYS A 5 48.25 -69.91 35.79
CA LYS A 5 48.09 -68.96 34.71
C LYS A 5 47.01 -67.95 35.11
N ASN A 6 47.36 -66.67 35.11
CA ASN A 6 46.41 -65.55 35.23
C ASN A 6 45.83 -65.22 33.84
N LEU A 7 44.53 -65.28 33.78
CA LEU A 7 43.78 -64.89 32.60
C LEU A 7 43.37 -63.40 32.80
N LEU A 8 43.92 -62.50 32.00
CA LEU A 8 43.50 -61.10 31.94
C LEU A 8 42.32 -60.99 30.99
N LEU A 9 41.17 -60.63 31.56
CA LEU A 9 39.98 -60.24 30.77
C LEU A 9 40.14 -58.75 30.36
N ALA A 10 40.26 -58.47 29.06
CA ALA A 10 40.21 -57.15 28.54
C ALA A 10 38.74 -56.78 28.26
N ALA A 11 38.19 -55.79 29.00
CA ALA A 11 36.89 -55.19 28.72
C ALA A 11 37.05 -54.12 27.71
N SER A 12 36.54 -54.29 26.49
CA SER A 12 36.43 -53.27 25.47
C SER A 12 35.17 -52.44 25.73
N LEU A 13 35.35 -51.19 26.13
CA LEU A 13 34.30 -50.19 26.17
C LEU A 13 34.09 -49.67 24.75
N THR A 14 33.03 -50.07 24.09
CA THR A 14 32.52 -49.44 22.88
C THR A 14 31.68 -48.21 23.27
N THR A 15 32.25 -47.03 23.16
CA THR A 15 31.53 -45.77 23.22
C THR A 15 30.72 -45.61 21.93
N ALA A 16 29.42 -45.85 22.00
CA ALA A 16 28.48 -45.46 20.93
C ALA A 16 28.32 -43.94 20.96
N ALA A 17 28.94 -43.25 19.99
CA ALA A 17 28.67 -41.84 19.72
C ALA A 17 27.28 -41.75 19.11
N LEU A 18 26.32 -41.29 19.88
CA LEU A 18 25.02 -40.81 19.37
C LEU A 18 25.26 -39.50 18.59
N LEU A 19 25.46 -39.62 17.29
CA LEU A 19 25.32 -38.49 16.36
C LEU A 19 23.84 -38.13 16.33
N SER A 20 23.46 -37.11 17.12
CA SER A 20 22.20 -36.40 16.92
C SER A 20 22.29 -35.65 15.59
N TYR A 21 21.74 -36.21 14.54
CA TYR A 21 21.37 -35.46 13.34
C TYR A 21 20.27 -34.51 13.75
N ALA A 22 20.64 -33.27 14.07
CA ALA A 22 19.72 -32.17 13.97
C ALA A 22 19.41 -32.05 12.46
N ALA A 23 18.25 -32.54 12.04
CA ALA A 23 17.71 -32.25 10.75
C ALA A 23 17.52 -30.73 10.74
N THR A 24 18.47 -29.98 10.14
CA THR A 24 18.25 -28.63 9.73
C THR A 24 17.12 -28.71 8.69
N ALA A 25 15.93 -28.26 9.09
CA ALA A 25 14.86 -28.07 8.13
C ALA A 25 15.47 -27.23 6.99
N ALA A 26 15.49 -27.79 5.77
CA ALA A 26 15.95 -27.05 4.61
C ALA A 26 15.16 -25.73 4.56
N GLU A 27 15.87 -24.63 4.46
CA GLU A 27 15.19 -23.35 4.25
C GLU A 27 14.35 -23.47 2.99
N PRO A 28 13.13 -22.93 3.00
CA PRO A 28 12.28 -23.00 1.82
C PRO A 28 12.95 -22.30 0.64
N GLU A 29 12.92 -22.91 -0.54
CA GLU A 29 13.50 -22.32 -1.75
C GLU A 29 12.74 -21.04 -2.21
N SER A 30 11.55 -20.80 -1.67
CA SER A 30 10.73 -19.60 -1.93
C SER A 30 9.82 -19.28 -0.73
N CYS A 31 9.37 -18.04 -0.67
CA CYS A 31 8.36 -17.59 0.28
C CYS A 31 7.06 -17.23 -0.48
N GLY A 32 6.12 -18.16 -0.54
CA GLY A 32 4.84 -17.92 -1.23
C GLY A 32 4.97 -17.69 -2.74
N GLY A 33 5.89 -18.39 -3.42
CA GLY A 33 6.12 -18.24 -4.85
C GLY A 33 7.11 -17.12 -5.22
N VAL A 34 7.58 -16.36 -4.24
CA VAL A 34 8.62 -15.33 -4.41
C VAL A 34 9.99 -15.92 -4.08
N PRO A 35 11.07 -15.64 -4.85
CA PRO A 35 12.41 -16.12 -4.55
C PRO A 35 12.88 -15.71 -3.15
N LEU A 36 13.66 -16.58 -2.47
CA LEU A 36 14.21 -16.29 -1.14
C LEU A 36 15.03 -15.01 -1.08
N SER A 37 15.66 -14.61 -2.19
CA SER A 37 16.44 -13.38 -2.27
C SER A 37 15.63 -12.10 -1.98
N VAL A 38 14.31 -12.17 -2.12
CA VAL A 38 13.38 -11.07 -1.83
C VAL A 38 12.50 -11.34 -0.61
N CYS A 39 12.71 -12.45 0.10
CA CYS A 39 11.97 -12.77 1.32
C CYS A 39 12.53 -11.96 2.50
N PRO A 40 11.76 -11.04 3.06
CA PRO A 40 12.22 -10.24 4.19
C PRO A 40 12.26 -11.05 5.48
N THR A 41 12.99 -10.54 6.45
CA THR A 41 12.96 -11.01 7.83
C THR A 41 12.19 -10.01 8.71
N PRO A 42 11.46 -10.44 9.75
CA PRO A 42 11.32 -11.83 10.21
C PRO A 42 10.48 -12.68 9.26
N PHE A 43 10.80 -13.97 9.19
CA PHE A 43 10.07 -14.95 8.41
C PHE A 43 9.06 -15.68 9.30
N ASP A 44 7.79 -15.31 9.20
CA ASP A 44 6.72 -15.99 9.95
C ASP A 44 6.37 -17.31 9.27
N ARG A 45 6.21 -18.37 10.06
CA ARG A 45 5.85 -19.70 9.55
C ARG A 45 4.35 -19.90 9.48
N ASP A 46 3.65 -19.41 10.50
CA ASP A 46 2.19 -19.54 10.63
C ASP A 46 1.54 -18.25 10.14
N LEU A 47 0.89 -18.30 8.98
CA LEU A 47 0.21 -17.18 8.39
C LEU A 47 -1.30 -17.26 8.66
N PRO A 48 -1.96 -16.14 8.99
CA PRO A 48 -3.40 -16.11 9.12
C PRO A 48 -4.09 -16.35 7.77
N ASP A 49 -5.26 -16.98 7.79
CA ASP A 49 -6.04 -17.25 6.57
C ASP A 49 -6.49 -15.93 5.90
N PRO A 50 -6.04 -15.63 4.68
CA PRO A 50 -6.39 -14.39 3.98
C PRO A 50 -7.90 -14.24 3.71
N LYS A 51 -8.66 -15.34 3.66
CA LYS A 51 -10.12 -15.32 3.51
C LYS A 51 -10.84 -14.64 4.68
N THR A 52 -10.21 -14.61 5.86
CA THR A 52 -10.77 -14.02 7.07
C THR A 52 -10.17 -12.66 7.40
N MET A 53 -9.44 -12.04 6.48
CA MET A 53 -8.66 -10.82 6.68
C MET A 53 -9.46 -9.69 7.35
N LEU A 54 -10.72 -9.51 7.02
CA LEU A 54 -11.57 -8.49 7.62
C LEU A 54 -11.89 -8.76 9.11
N ASN A 55 -11.68 -9.99 9.57
CA ASN A 55 -11.92 -10.44 10.95
C ASN A 55 -10.65 -10.75 11.73
N TRP A 56 -9.47 -10.50 11.17
CA TRP A 56 -8.20 -10.74 11.85
C TRP A 56 -8.10 -9.94 13.14
N ASP A 57 -7.58 -10.56 14.17
CA ASP A 57 -7.22 -9.87 15.40
C ASP A 57 -5.95 -9.01 15.20
N GLN A 58 -5.47 -8.38 16.26
CA GLN A 58 -4.30 -7.50 16.20
C GLN A 58 -3.02 -8.26 15.77
N GLN A 59 -2.81 -9.46 16.30
CA GLN A 59 -1.63 -10.26 16.00
C GLN A 59 -1.69 -10.77 14.56
N ASP A 60 -2.82 -11.25 14.12
CA ASP A 60 -3.06 -11.71 12.76
C ASP A 60 -2.84 -10.57 11.75
N ARG A 61 -3.29 -9.35 12.06
CA ARG A 61 -3.02 -8.19 11.18
C ARG A 61 -1.53 -7.87 11.07
N VAL A 62 -0.79 -7.93 12.18
CA VAL A 62 0.67 -7.69 12.15
C VAL A 62 1.38 -8.73 11.29
N VAL A 63 1.13 -10.02 11.53
CA VAL A 63 1.74 -11.11 10.79
C VAL A 63 1.25 -11.11 9.33
N GLY A 64 -0.06 -10.98 9.13
CA GLY A 64 -0.67 -11.04 7.82
C GLY A 64 -0.23 -9.89 6.90
N PHE A 65 -0.11 -8.65 7.42
CA PHE A 65 0.23 -7.51 6.57
C PHE A 65 1.68 -7.48 6.14
N ARG A 66 2.62 -7.96 6.97
CA ARG A 66 4.03 -8.08 6.55
C ARG A 66 4.32 -9.32 5.71
N ASN A 67 3.36 -10.24 5.59
CA ASN A 67 3.47 -11.45 4.78
C ASN A 67 2.39 -11.55 3.69
N ASP A 68 1.64 -10.48 3.45
CA ASP A 68 0.51 -10.47 2.53
C ASP A 68 0.92 -10.94 1.12
N TYR A 69 2.11 -10.56 0.67
CA TYR A 69 2.70 -10.97 -0.60
C TYR A 69 2.91 -12.48 -0.74
N ARG A 70 2.84 -13.26 0.36
CA ARG A 70 2.99 -14.73 0.37
C ARG A 70 1.66 -15.47 0.21
N ASN A 71 0.55 -14.76 0.34
CA ASN A 71 -0.79 -15.35 0.31
C ASN A 71 -1.33 -15.55 -1.10
N TYR A 72 -0.71 -14.93 -2.10
CA TYR A 72 -1.16 -14.91 -3.48
C TYR A 72 0.01 -15.13 -4.43
N PRO A 73 -0.23 -15.61 -5.66
CA PRO A 73 0.75 -15.47 -6.73
C PRO A 73 1.17 -14.01 -6.85
N ALA A 74 2.41 -13.74 -7.21
CA ALA A 74 2.93 -12.39 -7.20
C ALA A 74 4.02 -12.18 -8.25
N ASP A 75 4.14 -10.95 -8.72
CA ASP A 75 5.25 -10.45 -9.52
C ASP A 75 6.24 -9.67 -8.66
N VAL A 76 7.51 -9.95 -8.84
CA VAL A 76 8.59 -9.17 -8.22
C VAL A 76 8.96 -8.02 -9.14
N PHE A 77 9.08 -6.83 -8.60
CA PHE A 77 9.68 -5.69 -9.29
C PHE A 77 11.00 -5.33 -8.61
N HIS A 78 12.06 -5.32 -9.43
CA HIS A 78 13.43 -5.19 -8.96
C HIS A 78 13.84 -3.72 -8.84
N HIS A 79 14.62 -3.43 -7.81
CA HIS A 79 15.23 -2.11 -7.63
C HIS A 79 16.35 -1.84 -8.63
N GLY A 80 16.74 -0.57 -8.73
CA GLY A 80 17.91 -0.10 -9.47
C GLY A 80 19.04 0.31 -8.54
N THR A 81 19.79 1.34 -8.94
CA THR A 81 20.76 2.00 -8.04
C THR A 81 20.01 2.89 -7.07
N ALA A 82 20.11 2.59 -5.78
CA ALA A 82 19.35 3.27 -4.75
C ALA A 82 19.69 4.76 -4.64
N GLN A 83 18.64 5.60 -4.59
CA GLN A 83 18.79 6.98 -4.14
C GLN A 83 18.94 7.02 -2.62
N PRO A 84 19.95 7.74 -2.10
CA PRO A 84 20.11 7.85 -0.66
C PRO A 84 18.91 8.54 0.00
N LEU A 85 18.55 8.07 1.19
CA LEU A 85 17.71 8.80 2.14
C LEU A 85 18.58 9.15 3.35
N PRO A 86 19.29 10.27 3.32
CA PRO A 86 20.15 10.65 4.42
C PRO A 86 19.35 11.07 5.64
N LEU A 87 19.94 10.93 6.82
CA LEU A 87 19.38 11.48 8.04
C LEU A 87 19.34 13.01 7.98
N ALA A 88 18.24 13.61 8.38
CA ALA A 88 18.15 15.05 8.54
C ALA A 88 19.07 15.53 9.67
N LYS A 89 19.68 16.70 9.51
CA LYS A 89 20.49 17.32 10.58
C LYS A 89 19.66 17.59 11.84
N HIS A 90 18.42 18.01 11.65
CA HIS A 90 17.44 18.23 12.69
C HIS A 90 16.43 17.07 12.65
N GLN A 91 16.54 16.18 13.62
CA GLN A 91 15.58 15.09 13.80
C GLN A 91 14.31 15.66 14.44
N LEU A 92 13.18 15.00 14.18
CA LEU A 92 11.93 15.32 14.83
C LEU A 92 12.09 15.18 16.35
N GLY A 93 11.86 16.27 17.08
CA GLY A 93 11.84 16.26 18.51
C GLY A 93 10.51 15.76 19.09
N GLU A 94 10.22 16.14 20.32
CA GLU A 94 8.95 15.82 20.95
C GLU A 94 7.81 16.57 20.29
N VAL A 95 6.84 15.83 19.75
CA VAL A 95 5.59 16.36 19.23
C VAL A 95 4.39 15.85 20.01
N SER A 96 3.34 16.64 20.02
CA SER A 96 2.10 16.26 20.67
C SER A 96 0.90 16.94 19.99
N TYR A 97 -0.26 16.33 20.12
CA TYR A 97 -1.53 16.89 19.65
C TYR A 97 -2.56 16.89 20.80
N ARG A 98 -3.63 17.66 20.60
CA ARG A 98 -4.77 17.68 21.53
C ARG A 98 -6.04 17.28 20.82
N VAL A 99 -6.82 16.45 21.49
CA VAL A 99 -8.17 16.09 21.07
C VAL A 99 -9.04 15.89 22.30
N ASN A 100 -10.25 16.39 22.27
CA ASN A 100 -11.21 16.32 23.38
C ASN A 100 -10.62 16.76 24.75
N GLY A 101 -9.78 17.80 24.74
CA GLY A 101 -9.14 18.34 25.94
C GLY A 101 -7.92 17.58 26.46
N HIS A 102 -7.62 16.40 25.92
CA HIS A 102 -6.46 15.59 26.28
C HIS A 102 -5.28 15.86 25.34
N ARG A 103 -4.07 15.87 25.91
CA ARG A 103 -2.82 15.97 25.17
C ARG A 103 -2.19 14.58 25.04
N TYR A 104 -1.80 14.23 23.83
CA TYR A 104 -1.15 12.97 23.50
C TYR A 104 0.22 13.23 22.90
N SER A 105 1.23 12.49 23.35
CA SER A 105 2.60 12.48 22.82
C SER A 105 2.71 11.65 21.54
N MET A 106 3.88 11.66 20.92
CA MET A 106 4.21 10.72 19.84
C MET A 106 4.10 9.26 20.30
N ALA A 107 4.55 8.95 21.52
CA ALA A 107 4.46 7.57 22.04
C ALA A 107 2.99 7.13 22.22
N ASP A 108 2.15 8.02 22.74
CA ASP A 108 0.70 7.75 22.83
C ASP A 108 0.09 7.54 21.43
N TYR A 109 0.48 8.37 20.47
CA TYR A 109 0.02 8.24 19.08
C TYR A 109 0.37 6.88 18.48
N LEU A 110 1.64 6.47 18.57
CA LEU A 110 2.11 5.20 18.03
C LEU A 110 1.32 4.01 18.60
N GLN A 111 1.04 4.04 19.90
CA GLN A 111 0.24 3.02 20.57
C GLN A 111 -1.23 3.06 20.12
N ARG A 112 -1.87 4.24 20.15
CA ARG A 112 -3.29 4.43 19.82
C ARG A 112 -3.61 4.10 18.37
N GLN A 113 -2.65 4.32 17.47
CA GLN A 113 -2.74 4.01 16.05
C GLN A 113 -2.30 2.59 15.70
N ASN A 114 -1.83 1.79 16.68
CA ASN A 114 -1.21 0.48 16.42
C ASN A 114 -0.17 0.56 15.28
N VAL A 115 0.74 1.53 15.39
CA VAL A 115 1.72 1.79 14.33
C VAL A 115 2.74 0.67 14.27
N ALA A 116 2.87 0.06 13.10
CA ALA A 116 3.86 -0.98 12.79
C ALA A 116 5.13 -0.42 12.12
N GLY A 117 5.00 0.73 11.47
CA GLY A 117 6.11 1.49 10.90
C GLY A 117 5.70 2.94 10.64
N MET A 118 6.63 3.87 10.85
CA MET A 118 6.43 5.29 10.55
C MET A 118 7.73 5.90 10.02
N LEU A 119 7.64 6.66 8.95
CA LEU A 119 8.75 7.39 8.37
C LEU A 119 8.31 8.84 8.10
N VAL A 120 9.12 9.79 8.53
CA VAL A 120 8.94 11.21 8.21
C VAL A 120 10.14 11.69 7.42
N LEU A 121 9.90 12.15 6.20
CA LEU A 121 10.90 12.76 5.35
C LEU A 121 10.65 14.27 5.26
N LYS A 122 11.66 15.05 5.58
CA LYS A 122 11.68 16.50 5.39
C LYS A 122 12.78 16.86 4.39
N ASN A 123 12.43 17.52 3.30
CA ASN A 123 13.37 17.82 2.22
C ASN A 123 14.13 16.59 1.68
N GLY A 124 13.47 15.42 1.60
CA GLY A 124 14.08 14.16 1.18
C GLY A 124 15.05 13.55 2.20
N GLN A 125 15.05 14.02 3.44
CA GLN A 125 15.89 13.51 4.52
C GLN A 125 15.05 12.90 5.64
N ILE A 126 15.51 11.81 6.23
CA ILE A 126 14.82 11.12 7.33
C ILE A 126 14.87 11.99 8.58
N ALA A 127 13.74 12.59 8.95
CA ALA A 127 13.59 13.34 10.20
C ALA A 127 13.10 12.45 11.35
N TYR A 128 12.39 11.36 11.03
CA TYR A 128 11.96 10.38 12.01
C TYR A 128 11.74 9.02 11.34
N LYS A 129 12.11 7.94 12.04
CA LYS A 129 11.83 6.57 11.62
C LYS A 129 11.52 5.71 12.83
N TYR A 130 10.47 4.91 12.71
CA TYR A 130 10.01 3.98 13.74
C TYR A 130 9.58 2.68 13.12
N LEU A 131 9.98 1.56 13.70
CA LEU A 131 9.55 0.21 13.33
C LEU A 131 9.19 -0.56 14.60
N ALA A 132 8.08 -1.27 14.56
CA ALA A 132 7.55 -2.03 15.70
C ALA A 132 7.10 -3.43 15.28
N HIS A 133 6.68 -4.21 16.28
CA HIS A 133 6.12 -5.56 16.09
C HIS A 133 7.06 -6.53 15.37
N GLY A 134 8.38 -6.36 15.53
CA GLY A 134 9.39 -7.18 14.88
C GLY A 134 9.68 -6.81 13.42
N ASN A 135 9.07 -5.76 12.88
CA ASN A 135 9.41 -5.23 11.56
C ASN A 135 10.81 -4.62 11.56
N ASN A 136 11.49 -4.68 10.42
CA ASN A 136 12.82 -4.12 10.20
C ASN A 136 12.89 -3.47 8.81
N ASP A 137 14.08 -3.00 8.42
CA ASP A 137 14.31 -2.27 7.17
C ASP A 137 14.05 -3.10 5.90
N SER A 138 14.07 -4.42 6.01
CA SER A 138 13.78 -5.33 4.90
C SER A 138 12.32 -5.81 4.86
N THR A 139 11.51 -5.47 5.86
CA THR A 139 10.11 -5.88 5.90
C THR A 139 9.34 -5.31 4.71
N LEU A 140 8.71 -6.16 3.93
CA LEU A 140 7.70 -5.76 2.95
C LEU A 140 6.35 -5.65 3.67
N TRP A 141 5.64 -4.58 3.40
CA TRP A 141 4.34 -4.33 4.01
C TRP A 141 3.28 -4.07 2.95
N THR A 142 2.10 -4.62 3.17
CA THR A 142 0.99 -4.51 2.22
C THR A 142 0.45 -3.09 2.12
N SER A 143 0.23 -2.64 0.90
CA SER A 143 -0.30 -1.30 0.61
C SER A 143 -1.78 -1.14 0.93
N ARG A 144 -2.54 -2.22 0.85
CA ARG A 144 -3.99 -2.11 0.74
C ARG A 144 -4.32 -1.05 -0.33
N SER A 145 -5.30 -0.20 -0.10
CA SER A 145 -5.74 0.77 -1.11
C SER A 145 -4.74 1.90 -1.43
N VAL A 146 -3.60 2.01 -0.72
CA VAL A 146 -2.48 2.87 -1.15
C VAL A 146 -2.00 2.45 -2.55
N GLY A 147 -2.09 1.16 -2.90
CA GLY A 147 -1.79 0.65 -4.24
C GLY A 147 -2.56 1.35 -5.36
N LYS A 148 -3.79 1.81 -5.11
CA LYS A 148 -4.58 2.58 -6.08
C LYS A 148 -3.87 3.89 -6.49
N SER A 149 -3.23 4.56 -5.55
CA SER A 149 -2.46 5.77 -5.82
C SER A 149 -1.19 5.48 -6.62
N VAL A 150 -0.60 4.30 -6.44
CA VAL A 150 0.52 3.84 -7.28
C VAL A 150 0.03 3.60 -8.71
N VAL A 151 -1.08 2.88 -8.90
CA VAL A 151 -1.70 2.66 -10.22
C VAL A 151 -2.06 3.98 -10.90
N SER A 152 -2.67 4.90 -10.17
CA SER A 152 -2.98 6.25 -10.68
C SER A 152 -1.72 6.97 -11.18
N THR A 153 -0.63 6.89 -10.42
CA THR A 153 0.66 7.48 -10.80
C THR A 153 1.20 6.84 -12.08
N LEU A 154 1.07 5.52 -12.22
CA LEU A 154 1.42 4.79 -13.45
C LEU A 154 0.54 5.19 -14.65
N VAL A 155 -0.74 5.49 -14.44
CA VAL A 155 -1.60 6.07 -15.49
C VAL A 155 -1.05 7.42 -15.97
N GLY A 156 -0.56 8.25 -15.05
CA GLY A 156 0.15 9.49 -15.40
C GLY A 156 1.39 9.25 -16.25
N VAL A 157 2.18 8.26 -15.89
CA VAL A 157 3.36 7.85 -16.69
C VAL A 157 2.94 7.35 -18.07
N ALA A 158 1.91 6.51 -18.17
CA ALA A 158 1.40 5.99 -19.43
C ALA A 158 0.88 7.11 -20.34
N LEU A 159 0.22 8.10 -19.76
CA LEU A 159 -0.21 9.31 -20.49
C LEU A 159 1.00 10.11 -21.03
N LYS A 160 2.04 10.29 -20.22
CA LYS A 160 3.29 10.96 -20.62
C LYS A 160 4.01 10.22 -21.73
N GLN A 161 4.00 8.89 -21.69
CA GLN A 161 4.64 8.02 -22.68
C GLN A 161 3.79 7.79 -23.94
N GLY A 162 2.55 8.33 -24.00
CA GLY A 162 1.62 8.12 -25.12
C GLY A 162 1.08 6.70 -25.23
N LYS A 163 1.18 5.89 -24.18
CA LYS A 163 0.53 4.57 -24.07
C LYS A 163 -0.96 4.71 -23.80
N ILE A 164 -1.33 5.75 -23.11
CA ILE A 164 -2.69 6.29 -22.98
C ILE A 164 -2.70 7.61 -23.71
N HIS A 165 -3.68 7.81 -24.61
CA HIS A 165 -3.73 9.01 -25.45
C HIS A 165 -4.42 10.17 -24.73
N SER A 166 -5.47 9.86 -23.97
CA SER A 166 -6.24 10.86 -23.21
C SER A 166 -6.86 10.22 -21.96
N LEU A 167 -7.02 11.00 -20.89
CA LEU A 167 -7.82 10.58 -19.74
C LEU A 167 -9.32 10.51 -20.06
N ASP A 168 -9.75 11.11 -21.17
CA ASP A 168 -11.13 11.08 -21.66
C ASP A 168 -11.38 9.91 -22.64
N ASP A 169 -10.35 9.09 -22.94
CA ASP A 169 -10.51 7.81 -23.64
C ASP A 169 -11.38 6.88 -22.78
N LYS A 170 -12.20 6.08 -23.46
CA LYS A 170 -13.02 5.07 -22.80
C LYS A 170 -12.16 3.85 -22.43
N ALA A 171 -12.53 3.18 -21.37
CA ALA A 171 -11.91 1.89 -21.02
C ALA A 171 -12.00 0.88 -22.19
N THR A 172 -13.08 0.93 -22.99
CA THR A 172 -13.26 0.10 -24.19
C THR A 172 -12.31 0.38 -25.33
N ASP A 173 -11.60 1.50 -25.31
CA ASP A 173 -10.59 1.80 -26.35
C ASP A 173 -9.33 0.94 -26.16
N TYR A 174 -9.09 0.51 -24.91
CA TYR A 174 -7.99 -0.39 -24.53
C TYR A 174 -8.46 -1.83 -24.29
N GLU A 175 -9.71 -2.00 -23.87
CA GLU A 175 -10.31 -3.28 -23.52
C GLU A 175 -11.68 -3.45 -24.20
N PRO A 176 -11.72 -3.80 -25.50
CA PRO A 176 -12.95 -3.89 -26.31
C PRO A 176 -14.01 -4.85 -25.73
N GLU A 177 -13.59 -5.82 -24.93
CA GLU A 177 -14.48 -6.83 -24.29
C GLU A 177 -15.43 -6.21 -23.26
N LEU A 178 -15.20 -4.96 -22.83
CA LEU A 178 -16.11 -4.22 -21.97
C LEU A 178 -17.36 -3.69 -22.69
N LYS A 179 -17.42 -3.80 -24.02
CA LYS A 179 -18.63 -3.44 -24.80
C LYS A 179 -19.80 -4.31 -24.36
N GLY A 180 -20.96 -3.67 -24.17
CA GLY A 180 -22.17 -4.34 -23.67
C GLY A 180 -22.24 -4.48 -22.15
N THR A 181 -21.19 -4.10 -21.40
CA THR A 181 -21.20 -4.03 -19.94
C THR A 181 -21.55 -2.63 -19.45
N ALA A 182 -21.72 -2.46 -18.13
CA ALA A 182 -21.93 -1.13 -17.52
C ALA A 182 -20.73 -0.19 -17.69
N TRP A 183 -19.57 -0.70 -18.06
CA TRP A 183 -18.30 0.02 -18.20
C TRP A 183 -18.06 0.57 -19.61
N GLN A 184 -18.88 0.22 -20.59
CA GLN A 184 -18.62 0.51 -22.01
C GLN A 184 -18.38 1.99 -22.34
N ASP A 185 -18.98 2.91 -21.61
CA ASP A 185 -18.86 4.36 -21.83
C ASP A 185 -18.07 5.08 -20.74
N VAL A 186 -17.44 4.32 -19.83
CA VAL A 186 -16.66 4.88 -18.72
C VAL A 186 -15.28 5.29 -19.21
N THR A 187 -14.88 6.53 -18.94
CA THR A 187 -13.55 7.05 -19.28
C THR A 187 -12.52 6.72 -18.19
N LEU A 188 -11.22 6.79 -18.54
CA LEU A 188 -10.13 6.64 -17.59
C LEU A 188 -10.20 7.67 -16.48
N ARG A 189 -10.57 8.93 -16.81
CA ARG A 189 -10.81 9.99 -15.83
C ARG A 189 -11.88 9.57 -14.82
N GLN A 190 -12.96 8.96 -15.26
CA GLN A 190 -14.05 8.53 -14.39
C GLN A 190 -13.67 7.33 -13.53
N LEU A 191 -12.78 6.46 -14.00
CA LEU A 191 -12.17 5.41 -13.17
C LEU A 191 -11.25 6.01 -12.11
N LEU A 192 -10.37 6.94 -12.50
CA LEU A 192 -9.45 7.64 -11.59
C LEU A 192 -10.18 8.41 -10.49
N THR A 193 -11.32 8.99 -10.80
CA THR A 193 -12.10 9.83 -9.86
C THR A 193 -13.22 9.08 -9.15
N HIS A 194 -13.35 7.78 -9.35
CA HIS A 194 -14.46 6.98 -8.80
C HIS A 194 -15.87 7.55 -9.15
N THR A 195 -16.03 8.00 -10.38
CA THR A 195 -17.29 8.56 -10.91
C THR A 195 -17.84 7.77 -12.07
N SER A 196 -17.55 6.47 -12.16
CA SER A 196 -18.01 5.59 -13.25
C SER A 196 -19.53 5.49 -13.35
N GLY A 197 -20.25 5.70 -12.24
CA GLY A 197 -21.69 5.47 -12.14
C GLY A 197 -22.07 3.99 -12.14
N VAL A 198 -21.12 3.07 -12.13
CA VAL A 198 -21.36 1.63 -11.97
C VAL A 198 -21.63 1.34 -10.50
N ALA A 199 -22.61 0.52 -10.20
CA ALA A 199 -22.93 0.12 -8.85
C ALA A 199 -21.77 -0.66 -8.23
N TRP A 200 -21.42 -0.29 -7.00
CA TRP A 200 -20.41 -0.98 -6.21
C TRP A 200 -20.69 -0.80 -4.73
N ASN A 201 -20.69 -1.91 -3.98
CA ASN A 201 -20.83 -1.90 -2.54
C ASN A 201 -19.48 -2.20 -1.88
N GLU A 202 -18.83 -1.16 -1.33
CA GLU A 202 -17.52 -1.24 -0.66
C GLU A 202 -17.65 -1.53 0.85
N ASP A 203 -18.82 -1.89 1.38
CA ASP A 203 -19.01 -2.10 2.81
C ASP A 203 -18.20 -3.30 3.32
N TYR A 204 -17.14 -3.02 4.08
CA TYR A 204 -16.21 -4.01 4.65
C TYR A 204 -16.83 -4.85 5.77
N THR A 205 -17.99 -4.46 6.29
CA THR A 205 -18.66 -5.16 7.39
C THR A 205 -19.71 -6.17 6.91
N ARG A 206 -20.07 -6.11 5.64
CA ARG A 206 -21.11 -6.95 5.04
C ARG A 206 -20.51 -8.11 4.24
N PRO A 207 -20.86 -9.37 4.56
CA PRO A 207 -20.36 -10.54 3.83
C PRO A 207 -20.94 -10.68 2.42
N ASP A 208 -22.00 -9.95 2.10
CA ASP A 208 -22.66 -9.91 0.79
C ASP A 208 -22.31 -8.67 -0.05
N SER A 209 -21.38 -7.83 0.42
CA SER A 209 -20.88 -6.69 -0.35
C SER A 209 -20.09 -7.14 -1.58
N ASP A 210 -20.00 -6.26 -2.59
CA ASP A 210 -19.18 -6.53 -3.76
C ASP A 210 -17.68 -6.65 -3.38
N PHE A 211 -17.22 -5.88 -2.39
CA PHE A 211 -15.88 -6.01 -1.84
C PHE A 211 -15.65 -7.39 -1.19
N ALA A 212 -16.59 -7.90 -0.43
CA ALA A 212 -16.48 -9.25 0.16
C ALA A 212 -16.47 -10.34 -0.94
N GLN A 213 -17.24 -10.17 -2.01
CA GLN A 213 -17.20 -11.08 -3.16
C GLN A 213 -15.86 -11.00 -3.91
N LEU A 214 -15.30 -9.79 -4.08
CA LEU A 214 -13.98 -9.60 -4.65
C LEU A 214 -12.91 -10.38 -3.87
N THR A 215 -12.86 -10.20 -2.55
CA THR A 215 -11.88 -10.92 -1.70
C THR A 215 -12.07 -12.44 -1.72
N GLN A 216 -13.30 -12.92 -1.85
CA GLN A 216 -13.57 -14.35 -2.02
C GLN A 216 -13.08 -14.88 -3.38
N CYS A 217 -13.24 -14.11 -4.45
CA CYS A 217 -12.66 -14.43 -5.75
C CYS A 217 -11.14 -14.51 -5.66
N GLU A 218 -10.50 -13.52 -5.04
CA GLU A 218 -9.03 -13.46 -4.89
C GLU A 218 -8.45 -14.63 -4.09
N ALA A 219 -9.23 -15.21 -3.20
CA ALA A 219 -8.81 -16.38 -2.40
C ALA A 219 -8.98 -17.75 -3.09
N ARG A 220 -9.33 -17.81 -4.39
CA ARG A 220 -9.60 -19.06 -5.13
C ARG A 220 -8.63 -19.27 -6.28
N ALA A 221 -8.41 -20.53 -6.68
CA ALA A 221 -7.75 -20.84 -7.94
C ALA A 221 -8.57 -20.32 -9.14
N GLY A 222 -7.92 -19.81 -10.19
CA GLY A 222 -8.60 -19.20 -11.34
C GLY A 222 -9.19 -17.81 -11.04
N THR A 223 -8.58 -17.11 -10.13
CA THR A 223 -9.05 -15.85 -9.52
C THR A 223 -9.32 -14.74 -10.52
N TYR A 224 -8.51 -14.60 -11.59
CA TYR A 224 -8.74 -13.55 -12.60
C TYR A 224 -10.13 -13.63 -13.23
N ASP A 225 -10.53 -14.80 -13.73
CA ASP A 225 -11.84 -14.97 -14.36
C ASP A 225 -13.00 -14.73 -13.36
N CYS A 226 -12.82 -15.13 -12.09
CA CYS A 226 -13.79 -14.88 -11.04
C CYS A 226 -13.97 -13.38 -10.80
N VAL A 227 -12.89 -12.65 -10.62
CA VAL A 227 -12.92 -11.20 -10.39
C VAL A 227 -13.46 -10.47 -11.63
N ARG A 228 -12.95 -10.82 -12.81
CA ARG A 228 -13.43 -10.24 -14.06
C ARG A 228 -14.93 -10.48 -14.26
N GLY A 229 -15.40 -11.69 -14.01
CA GLY A 229 -16.83 -12.02 -14.06
C GLY A 229 -17.67 -11.18 -13.10
N LEU A 230 -17.21 -10.99 -11.86
CA LEU A 230 -17.85 -10.11 -10.90
C LEU A 230 -17.91 -8.68 -11.44
N ILE A 231 -16.78 -8.09 -11.82
CA ILE A 231 -16.67 -6.70 -12.27
C ILE A 231 -17.54 -6.43 -13.51
N THR A 232 -17.50 -7.32 -14.52
CA THR A 232 -18.27 -7.14 -15.77
C THR A 232 -19.76 -7.40 -15.59
N SER A 233 -20.20 -8.10 -14.54
CA SER A 233 -21.60 -8.35 -14.22
C SER A 233 -22.32 -7.18 -13.54
N LEU A 234 -21.56 -6.21 -13.00
CA LEU A 234 -22.08 -5.05 -12.30
C LEU A 234 -23.02 -4.22 -13.20
N LYS A 235 -23.94 -3.50 -12.57
CA LYS A 235 -24.94 -2.71 -13.27
C LYS A 235 -24.68 -1.22 -13.13
N LYS A 236 -25.16 -0.46 -14.09
CA LYS A 236 -25.13 0.99 -14.01
C LYS A 236 -26.15 1.48 -12.99
N ALA A 237 -25.72 2.29 -12.03
CA ALA A 237 -26.56 2.91 -11.01
C ALA A 237 -26.81 4.39 -11.31
N HIS A 238 -25.83 5.08 -11.89
CA HIS A 238 -25.87 6.52 -12.18
C HIS A 238 -25.25 6.82 -13.55
N PRO A 239 -25.57 7.94 -14.18
CA PRO A 239 -24.79 8.44 -15.32
C PRO A 239 -23.33 8.63 -14.92
N ALA A 240 -22.40 8.25 -15.80
CA ALA A 240 -20.98 8.42 -15.57
C ALA A 240 -20.61 9.91 -15.40
N GLY A 241 -19.72 10.20 -14.47
CA GLY A 241 -19.26 11.56 -14.14
C GLY A 241 -20.18 12.34 -13.20
N GLN A 242 -21.33 11.82 -12.78
CA GLN A 242 -22.32 12.56 -11.99
C GLN A 242 -22.37 12.16 -10.51
N HIS A 243 -21.86 10.98 -10.17
CA HIS A 243 -21.91 10.49 -8.81
C HIS A 243 -20.56 9.88 -8.41
N TRP A 244 -20.02 10.31 -7.28
CA TRP A 244 -18.84 9.70 -6.71
C TRP A 244 -19.23 8.50 -5.85
N SER A 245 -18.56 7.38 -6.05
CA SER A 245 -18.69 6.20 -5.21
C SER A 245 -17.35 5.47 -5.21
N TYR A 246 -16.72 5.41 -4.04
CA TYR A 246 -15.46 4.67 -3.91
C TYR A 246 -15.64 3.23 -4.37
N SER A 247 -14.76 2.74 -5.24
CA SER A 247 -14.92 1.44 -5.87
C SER A 247 -13.59 0.74 -6.06
N SER A 248 -13.33 -0.30 -5.27
CA SER A 248 -12.21 -1.20 -5.51
C SER A 248 -12.38 -1.96 -6.82
N GLY A 249 -13.62 -2.27 -7.24
CA GLY A 249 -13.89 -2.86 -8.55
C GLY A 249 -13.51 -1.95 -9.71
N GLY A 250 -13.81 -0.64 -9.61
CA GLY A 250 -13.38 0.34 -10.62
C GLY A 250 -11.87 0.53 -10.66
N ALA A 251 -11.20 0.48 -9.50
CA ALA A 251 -9.74 0.55 -9.42
C ALA A 251 -9.07 -0.71 -9.96
N TRP A 252 -9.66 -1.88 -9.71
CA TRP A 252 -9.22 -3.13 -10.33
C TRP A 252 -9.24 -3.03 -11.86
N LEU A 253 -10.37 -2.58 -12.41
CA LEU A 253 -10.54 -2.40 -13.85
C LEU A 253 -9.54 -1.39 -14.44
N LEU A 254 -9.24 -0.30 -13.72
CA LEU A 254 -8.22 0.68 -14.16
C LEU A 254 -6.83 0.02 -14.28
N GLY A 255 -6.49 -0.89 -13.36
CA GLY A 255 -5.25 -1.66 -13.45
C GLY A 255 -5.21 -2.56 -14.68
N ASP A 256 -6.29 -3.32 -14.94
CA ASP A 256 -6.39 -4.19 -16.11
C ASP A 256 -6.31 -3.40 -17.43
N VAL A 257 -7.00 -2.27 -17.52
CA VAL A 257 -6.92 -1.35 -18.66
C VAL A 257 -5.50 -0.81 -18.86
N LEU A 258 -4.79 -0.47 -17.78
CA LEU A 258 -3.42 0.02 -17.85
C LEU A 258 -2.46 -1.07 -18.35
N GLU A 259 -2.61 -2.31 -17.93
CA GLU A 259 -1.85 -3.45 -18.44
C GLU A 259 -2.09 -3.66 -19.94
N ARG A 260 -3.34 -3.55 -20.39
CA ARG A 260 -3.68 -3.62 -21.82
C ARG A 260 -3.05 -2.47 -22.61
N ALA A 261 -3.11 -1.25 -22.10
CA ALA A 261 -2.54 -0.07 -22.76
C ALA A 261 -1.02 -0.12 -22.88
N THR A 262 -0.35 -0.67 -21.87
CA THR A 262 1.13 -0.75 -21.82
C THR A 262 1.70 -2.01 -22.42
N GLY A 263 0.92 -3.11 -22.43
CA GLY A 263 1.35 -4.45 -22.78
C GLY A 263 2.25 -5.11 -21.71
N MET A 264 2.21 -4.59 -20.46
CA MET A 264 3.03 -5.05 -19.34
C MET A 264 2.17 -5.25 -18.11
N SER A 265 2.58 -6.15 -17.19
CA SER A 265 1.97 -6.20 -15.85
C SER A 265 2.25 -4.91 -15.07
N LEU A 266 1.44 -4.60 -14.05
CA LEU A 266 1.64 -3.39 -13.24
C LEU A 266 3.02 -3.39 -12.58
N ALA A 267 3.47 -4.53 -12.07
CA ALA A 267 4.78 -4.71 -11.46
C ALA A 267 5.92 -4.41 -12.45
N ALA A 268 5.86 -4.99 -13.64
CA ALA A 268 6.87 -4.77 -14.67
C ALA A 268 6.87 -3.31 -15.16
N TYR A 269 5.69 -2.71 -15.29
CA TYR A 269 5.57 -1.31 -15.70
C TYR A 269 6.05 -0.35 -14.61
N LEU A 270 5.75 -0.63 -13.33
CA LEU A 270 6.29 0.11 -12.18
C LEU A 270 7.82 0.02 -12.14
N GLN A 271 8.36 -1.20 -12.29
CA GLN A 271 9.80 -1.43 -12.30
C GLN A 271 10.50 -0.56 -13.35
N GLN A 272 10.05 -0.64 -14.58
CA GLN A 272 10.69 0.04 -15.72
C GLN A 272 10.53 1.55 -15.67
N SER A 273 9.39 2.04 -15.20
CA SER A 273 9.02 3.45 -15.35
C SER A 273 9.32 4.31 -14.14
N ILE A 274 9.34 3.73 -12.93
CA ILE A 274 9.53 4.47 -11.69
C ILE A 274 10.56 3.80 -10.79
N TRP A 275 10.41 2.49 -10.50
CA TRP A 275 11.16 1.84 -9.42
C TRP A 275 12.67 1.87 -9.64
N GLN A 276 13.09 1.42 -10.80
CA GLN A 276 14.51 1.44 -11.19
C GLN A 276 15.00 2.85 -11.54
N PRO A 277 14.29 3.62 -12.41
CA PRO A 277 14.81 4.94 -12.82
C PRO A 277 14.87 5.95 -11.68
N TYR A 278 13.93 5.91 -10.75
CA TYR A 278 13.97 6.80 -9.59
C TYR A 278 15.01 6.37 -8.55
N GLY A 279 15.34 5.08 -8.47
CA GLY A 279 16.33 4.54 -7.56
C GLY A 279 15.76 4.12 -6.23
N MET A 280 14.75 3.26 -6.24
CA MET A 280 14.30 2.56 -5.06
C MET A 280 15.38 1.61 -4.56
N ALA A 281 15.42 1.34 -3.25
CA ALA A 281 16.53 0.65 -2.63
C ALA A 281 16.35 -0.86 -2.50
N SER A 282 15.10 -1.33 -2.59
CA SER A 282 14.76 -2.73 -2.38
C SER A 282 13.81 -3.22 -3.45
N ASP A 283 13.83 -4.51 -3.68
CA ASP A 283 12.79 -5.16 -4.47
C ASP A 283 11.46 -5.08 -3.76
N GLY A 284 10.40 -5.03 -4.52
CA GLY A 284 9.04 -5.11 -4.00
C GLY A 284 8.26 -6.21 -4.70
N VAL A 285 7.04 -6.44 -4.24
CA VAL A 285 6.18 -7.51 -4.72
C VAL A 285 4.79 -6.97 -4.99
N TRP A 286 4.21 -7.34 -6.11
CA TRP A 286 2.83 -7.03 -6.45
C TRP A 286 2.02 -8.31 -6.55
N HIS A 287 0.84 -8.37 -5.93
CA HIS A 287 -0.07 -9.51 -6.09
C HIS A 287 -0.50 -9.63 -7.54
N ALA A 288 -0.45 -10.85 -8.07
CA ALA A 288 -0.88 -11.18 -9.41
C ALA A 288 -1.91 -12.31 -9.38
N TYR A 289 -2.93 -12.22 -10.23
CA TYR A 289 -3.80 -13.37 -10.51
C TYR A 289 -3.09 -14.39 -11.38
N GLN A 290 -2.30 -13.89 -12.30
CA GLN A 290 -1.42 -14.67 -13.16
C GLN A 290 -0.10 -13.90 -13.31
N PRO A 291 1.01 -14.40 -12.73
CA PRO A 291 2.30 -13.73 -12.80
C PRO A 291 2.69 -13.35 -14.24
N GLY A 292 3.18 -12.13 -14.41
CA GLY A 292 3.56 -11.55 -15.69
C GLY A 292 2.42 -10.99 -16.53
N LYS A 293 1.16 -11.03 -16.05
CA LYS A 293 0.00 -10.57 -16.84
C LYS A 293 -1.03 -9.76 -16.09
N HIS A 294 -1.52 -10.25 -14.97
CA HIS A 294 -2.71 -9.73 -14.33
C HIS A 294 -2.42 -9.45 -12.87
N ASP A 295 -1.91 -8.26 -12.62
CA ASP A 295 -1.68 -7.76 -11.28
C ASP A 295 -2.95 -7.13 -10.69
N VAL A 296 -3.01 -7.06 -9.37
CA VAL A 296 -4.18 -6.52 -8.67
C VAL A 296 -4.17 -5.01 -8.68
N GLY A 297 -5.03 -4.37 -9.47
CA GLY A 297 -5.07 -2.91 -9.64
C GLY A 297 -5.60 -2.14 -8.42
N ALA A 298 -6.36 -2.79 -7.53
CA ALA A 298 -7.00 -2.13 -6.39
C ALA A 298 -6.13 -2.11 -5.12
N HIS A 299 -5.15 -3.01 -5.03
CA HIS A 299 -4.22 -3.21 -3.91
C HIS A 299 -3.05 -4.10 -4.36
N GLY A 300 -2.35 -4.75 -3.43
CA GLY A 300 -1.38 -5.80 -3.78
C GLY A 300 0.06 -5.34 -3.89
N PHE A 301 0.33 -4.04 -3.87
CA PHE A 301 1.67 -3.49 -3.81
C PHE A 301 2.26 -3.69 -2.40
N ASN A 302 3.46 -4.29 -2.33
CA ASN A 302 4.19 -4.54 -1.08
C ASN A 302 5.63 -4.07 -1.24
N ALA A 303 6.09 -3.20 -0.34
CA ALA A 303 7.45 -2.66 -0.39
C ALA A 303 7.93 -2.27 1.02
N THR A 304 9.21 -1.90 1.14
CA THR A 304 9.81 -1.46 2.39
C THR A 304 9.32 -0.08 2.81
N LEU A 305 9.45 0.25 4.10
CA LEU A 305 9.04 1.54 4.65
C LEU A 305 9.74 2.71 3.96
N GLU A 306 11.05 2.56 3.73
CA GLU A 306 11.83 3.60 3.06
C GLU A 306 11.46 3.75 1.59
N ASP A 307 11.13 2.67 0.89
CA ASP A 307 10.73 2.78 -0.52
C ASP A 307 9.31 3.31 -0.69
N TRP A 308 8.42 3.13 0.29
CA TRP A 308 7.18 3.90 0.35
C TRP A 308 7.48 5.41 0.50
N GLY A 309 8.48 5.75 1.32
CA GLY A 309 8.96 7.13 1.45
C GLY A 309 9.54 7.68 0.16
N ARG A 310 10.40 6.91 -0.54
CA ARG A 310 10.94 7.30 -1.85
C ARG A 310 9.85 7.47 -2.90
N PHE A 311 8.82 6.61 -2.90
CA PHE A 311 7.66 6.80 -3.76
C PHE A 311 6.92 8.11 -3.44
N GLY A 312 6.75 8.43 -2.16
CA GLY A 312 6.20 9.72 -1.73
C GLY A 312 7.04 10.91 -2.21
N GLU A 313 8.37 10.81 -2.14
CA GLU A 313 9.29 11.83 -2.65
C GLU A 313 9.23 11.95 -4.18
N PHE A 314 9.13 10.84 -4.91
CA PHE A 314 8.89 10.85 -6.36
C PHE A 314 7.63 11.64 -6.71
N VAL A 315 6.54 11.39 -6.00
CA VAL A 315 5.27 12.13 -6.18
C VAL A 315 5.47 13.59 -5.80
N ARG A 316 6.10 13.90 -4.67
CA ARG A 316 6.37 15.28 -4.20
C ARG A 316 7.15 16.10 -5.23
N HIS A 317 8.05 15.48 -5.96
CA HIS A 317 8.85 16.09 -7.03
C HIS A 317 8.17 16.05 -8.40
N GLU A 318 6.85 15.79 -8.46
CA GLU A 318 6.08 15.72 -9.71
C GLU A 318 6.65 14.71 -10.72
N GLY A 319 7.13 13.57 -10.24
CA GLY A 319 7.69 12.52 -11.07
C GLY A 319 9.06 12.82 -11.67
N ARG A 320 9.81 13.77 -11.09
CA ARG A 320 11.17 14.07 -11.54
C ARG A 320 12.11 12.93 -11.17
N LEU A 321 12.83 12.44 -12.16
CA LEU A 321 13.87 11.42 -12.01
C LEU A 321 15.22 12.04 -11.67
N PRO A 322 16.20 11.27 -11.15
CA PRO A 322 17.53 11.77 -10.79
C PRO A 322 18.33 12.36 -11.97
N ASP A 323 18.08 11.90 -13.18
CA ASP A 323 18.68 12.43 -14.42
C ASP A 323 18.08 13.78 -14.87
N GLY A 324 17.02 14.23 -14.19
CA GLY A 324 16.30 15.46 -14.46
C GLY A 324 15.07 15.31 -15.35
N ASP A 325 14.87 14.16 -15.96
CA ASP A 325 13.68 13.87 -16.74
C ASP A 325 12.43 13.79 -15.86
N LYS A 326 11.26 13.98 -16.45
CA LYS A 326 9.98 13.83 -15.77
C LYS A 326 9.24 12.61 -16.30
N ALA A 327 8.94 11.67 -15.42
CA ALA A 327 8.10 10.52 -15.73
C ALA A 327 6.60 10.88 -15.81
N LEU A 328 6.17 11.96 -15.14
CA LEU A 328 4.79 12.42 -15.11
C LEU A 328 4.57 13.63 -16.03
N PRO A 329 3.34 13.83 -16.56
CA PRO A 329 2.98 15.05 -17.28
C PRO A 329 3.09 16.28 -16.37
N ASP A 330 3.39 17.44 -16.96
CA ASP A 330 3.36 18.70 -16.23
C ASP A 330 1.96 18.96 -15.66
N GLY A 331 1.93 19.36 -14.40
CA GLY A 331 0.70 19.63 -13.68
C GLY A 331 -0.07 18.37 -13.22
N TRP A 332 0.53 17.18 -13.30
CA TRP A 332 -0.12 15.94 -12.86
C TRP A 332 -0.61 16.01 -11.41
N LEU A 333 0.20 16.51 -10.47
CA LEU A 333 -0.22 16.64 -9.07
C LEU A 333 -1.44 17.56 -8.91
N LYS A 334 -1.49 18.65 -9.69
CA LYS A 334 -2.65 19.54 -9.68
C LYS A 334 -3.91 18.83 -10.18
N LEU A 335 -3.79 17.99 -11.21
CA LEU A 335 -4.88 17.15 -11.68
C LEU A 335 -5.26 16.08 -10.65
N ALA A 336 -4.27 15.42 -10.08
CA ALA A 336 -4.46 14.35 -9.09
C ALA A 336 -5.11 14.87 -7.79
N SER A 337 -4.82 16.11 -7.39
CA SER A 337 -5.46 16.77 -6.25
C SER A 337 -6.76 17.47 -6.60
N GLY A 338 -7.16 17.44 -7.88
CA GLY A 338 -8.32 18.16 -8.37
C GLY A 338 -9.62 17.66 -7.78
N TRP A 339 -10.54 18.61 -7.63
CA TRP A 339 -11.92 18.35 -7.27
C TRP A 339 -12.61 17.51 -8.35
N THR A 340 -13.30 16.44 -7.96
CA THR A 340 -14.23 15.79 -8.87
C THR A 340 -15.50 16.62 -8.93
N GLN A 341 -16.06 16.85 -10.11
CA GLN A 341 -17.33 17.56 -10.26
C GLN A 341 -18.54 16.72 -9.86
N ALA A 342 -18.33 15.47 -9.47
CA ALA A 342 -19.38 14.59 -8.98
C ALA A 342 -19.92 15.11 -7.65
N GLN A 343 -21.17 15.49 -7.64
CA GLN A 343 -21.82 16.12 -6.50
C GLN A 343 -22.13 15.14 -5.39
N GLY A 344 -21.93 15.56 -4.16
CA GLY A 344 -22.61 15.00 -3.00
C GLY A 344 -21.90 13.90 -2.24
N SER A 345 -20.69 13.53 -2.60
CA SER A 345 -20.07 12.33 -2.07
C SER A 345 -18.64 12.46 -1.60
N VAL A 346 -18.24 13.67 -1.31
CA VAL A 346 -17.06 13.81 -0.45
C VAL A 346 -17.40 13.12 0.86
N SER A 347 -16.66 12.07 1.19
CA SER A 347 -16.80 11.45 2.48
C SER A 347 -16.40 12.48 3.54
N VAL A 348 -17.37 13.18 4.08
CA VAL A 348 -17.19 14.05 5.27
C VAL A 348 -16.70 13.28 6.49
N ALA A 349 -16.69 11.95 6.40
CA ALA A 349 -16.15 11.04 7.40
C ALA A 349 -14.62 10.97 7.40
N HIS A 350 -13.95 11.38 6.29
CA HIS A 350 -12.51 11.41 6.22
C HIS A 350 -11.98 12.81 6.53
N PRO A 351 -11.21 12.99 7.61
CA PRO A 351 -10.55 14.26 7.91
C PRO A 351 -9.61 14.72 6.79
N GLN A 352 -9.20 13.82 5.91
CA GLN A 352 -8.36 14.06 4.75
C GLN A 352 -9.13 14.65 3.55
N GLY A 353 -10.47 14.73 3.61
CA GLY A 353 -11.25 15.58 2.69
C GLY A 353 -11.59 14.98 1.34
N ILE A 354 -11.23 15.64 0.28
CA ILE A 354 -11.71 15.45 -1.11
C ILE A 354 -10.92 14.36 -1.82
N TYR A 355 -11.56 13.70 -2.83
CA TYR A 355 -10.94 12.68 -3.66
C TYR A 355 -10.61 13.21 -5.05
N GLY A 356 -9.36 13.00 -5.49
CA GLY A 356 -8.89 13.29 -6.84
C GLY A 356 -8.63 12.02 -7.66
N PHE A 357 -7.50 11.94 -8.36
CA PHE A 357 -7.10 10.75 -9.14
C PHE A 357 -6.54 9.65 -8.24
N GLN A 358 -7.41 8.95 -7.54
CA GLN A 358 -7.10 7.93 -6.55
C GLN A 358 -6.14 8.42 -5.44
N TRP A 359 -6.20 9.72 -5.17
CA TRP A 359 -5.59 10.39 -4.05
C TRP A 359 -6.66 11.18 -3.31
N TRP A 360 -6.64 11.11 -1.98
CA TRP A 360 -7.38 12.02 -1.13
C TRP A 360 -6.63 13.33 -1.04
N ASN A 361 -7.31 14.43 -0.98
CA ASN A 361 -6.68 15.71 -0.75
C ASN A 361 -7.20 16.38 0.53
N ASN A 362 -6.46 17.39 0.97
CA ASN A 362 -6.58 17.92 2.32
C ASN A 362 -7.51 19.12 2.41
N GLU A 363 -8.82 18.90 2.24
CA GLU A 363 -9.78 19.86 2.76
C GLU A 363 -10.42 19.27 4.03
N VAL A 364 -9.94 19.72 5.18
CA VAL A 364 -10.44 19.26 6.45
C VAL A 364 -11.88 19.77 6.65
N PRO A 365 -12.81 18.90 7.05
CA PRO A 365 -14.19 19.29 7.30
C PRO A 365 -14.28 20.43 8.34
N ALA A 366 -15.18 21.36 8.11
CA ALA A 366 -15.40 22.50 8.99
C ALA A 366 -15.84 22.16 10.44
N ASN A 367 -16.18 20.88 10.68
CA ASN A 367 -16.56 20.36 11.99
C ASN A 367 -15.39 19.96 12.90
N ALA A 368 -14.14 20.00 12.41
CA ALA A 368 -12.94 19.82 13.23
C ALA A 368 -12.71 21.05 14.14
N LYS A 369 -13.73 21.41 14.95
CA LYS A 369 -13.64 22.51 15.90
C LYS A 369 -12.95 22.06 17.18
N ASN A 370 -12.20 22.99 17.83
CA ASN A 370 -11.53 22.76 19.12
C ASN A 370 -10.45 21.67 19.11
N VAL A 371 -9.75 21.49 17.99
CA VAL A 371 -8.57 20.64 17.88
C VAL A 371 -7.32 21.49 17.66
N GLU A 372 -6.22 21.09 18.27
CA GLU A 372 -4.92 21.74 18.12
C GLU A 372 -3.82 20.67 17.94
N PRO A 373 -2.86 20.91 17.06
CA PRO A 373 -2.81 21.95 16.02
C PRO A 373 -3.92 21.75 14.98
N THR A 374 -4.31 22.84 14.27
CA THR A 374 -5.36 22.73 13.25
C THR A 374 -4.79 22.18 11.94
N PRO A 375 -5.24 21.02 11.47
CA PRO A 375 -4.72 20.41 10.24
C PRO A 375 -4.85 21.32 9.00
N GLN A 376 -5.88 22.17 8.95
CA GLN A 376 -6.15 23.09 7.85
C GLN A 376 -4.99 24.01 7.48
N GLN A 377 -4.21 24.44 8.45
CA GLN A 377 -3.08 25.35 8.22
C GLN A 377 -1.79 24.59 7.82
N SER A 378 -1.51 23.48 8.50
CA SER A 378 -0.24 22.77 8.37
C SER A 378 -0.20 21.78 7.23
N LEU A 379 -1.37 21.27 6.83
CA LEU A 379 -1.46 20.20 5.83
C LEU A 379 -2.17 20.63 4.54
N LYS A 380 -2.43 21.94 4.38
CA LYS A 380 -3.05 22.46 3.15
C LYS A 380 -2.25 22.03 1.90
N GLY A 381 -2.95 21.51 0.91
CA GLY A 381 -2.35 21.04 -0.33
C GLY A 381 -1.68 19.65 -0.23
N SER A 382 -1.90 18.91 0.87
CA SER A 382 -1.43 17.53 0.95
C SER A 382 -2.25 16.60 0.08
N LEU A 383 -1.56 15.60 -0.47
CA LEU A 383 -2.14 14.41 -1.06
C LEU A 383 -1.99 13.24 -0.09
N TRP A 384 -3.03 12.42 0.00
CA TRP A 384 -3.06 11.26 0.89
C TRP A 384 -3.42 10.01 0.09
N ALA A 385 -2.54 9.03 0.11
CA ALA A 385 -2.86 7.66 -0.29
C ALA A 385 -3.27 6.91 0.97
N LEU A 386 -4.47 6.36 0.99
CA LEU A 386 -5.05 5.71 2.17
C LEU A 386 -5.41 4.27 1.87
N GLY A 387 -5.05 3.39 2.79
CA GLY A 387 -5.44 1.99 2.79
C GLY A 387 -6.13 1.60 4.09
N ILE A 388 -7.02 0.63 4.02
CA ILE A 388 -7.71 0.11 5.20
C ILE A 388 -6.70 -0.30 6.28
N TYR A 389 -7.15 -0.24 7.54
CA TYR A 389 -6.35 -0.48 8.74
C TYR A 389 -5.19 0.52 8.95
N GLY A 390 -5.24 1.71 8.31
CA GLY A 390 -4.32 2.81 8.57
C GLY A 390 -3.00 2.77 7.79
N GLN A 391 -3.03 2.29 6.56
CA GLN A 391 -1.91 2.43 5.63
C GLN A 391 -1.95 3.83 5.02
N ILE A 392 -0.87 4.60 5.13
CA ILE A 392 -0.87 6.01 4.72
C ILE A 392 0.45 6.35 4.03
N ILE A 393 0.35 7.07 2.89
CA ILE A 393 1.41 7.94 2.39
C ILE A 393 0.81 9.34 2.28
N MET A 394 1.31 10.28 3.07
CA MET A 394 0.97 11.70 2.96
C MET A 394 2.11 12.45 2.29
N VAL A 395 1.78 13.24 1.27
CA VAL A 395 2.74 14.04 0.51
C VAL A 395 2.30 15.51 0.56
N ASN A 396 3.14 16.39 1.08
CA ASN A 396 2.90 17.83 1.06
C ASN A 396 4.06 18.54 0.36
N PRO A 397 3.89 18.97 -0.90
CA PRO A 397 4.95 19.66 -1.64
C PRO A 397 5.34 21.00 -1.03
N ALA A 398 4.40 21.78 -0.53
CA ALA A 398 4.68 23.09 0.06
C ALA A 398 5.49 23.01 1.35
N GLU A 399 5.20 22.01 2.19
CA GLU A 399 5.97 21.74 3.40
C GLU A 399 7.22 20.90 3.14
N GLN A 400 7.46 20.45 1.90
CA GLN A 400 8.53 19.52 1.55
C GLN A 400 8.55 18.30 2.47
N LEU A 401 7.38 17.74 2.70
CA LEU A 401 7.12 16.72 3.71
C LEU A 401 6.49 15.47 3.08
N VAL A 402 7.02 14.32 3.45
CA VAL A 402 6.38 13.02 3.21
C VAL A 402 6.28 12.28 4.53
N ILE A 403 5.12 11.74 4.83
CA ILE A 403 4.90 10.87 5.99
C ILE A 403 4.32 9.56 5.52
N VAL A 404 4.99 8.47 5.91
CA VAL A 404 4.51 7.10 5.69
C VAL A 404 4.12 6.51 7.02
N GLN A 405 2.98 5.80 7.04
CA GLN A 405 2.53 5.04 8.20
C GLN A 405 2.04 3.67 7.78
N TRP A 406 2.52 2.65 8.48
CA TRP A 406 1.99 1.31 8.51
C TRP A 406 1.26 1.11 9.82
N SER A 407 0.02 0.71 9.78
CA SER A 407 -0.78 0.49 10.98
C SER A 407 -1.61 -0.77 10.88
N THR A 408 -2.12 -1.17 12.02
CA THR A 408 -3.03 -2.31 12.16
C THR A 408 -4.23 -1.89 13.00
N TRP A 409 -4.94 -0.85 12.56
CA TRP A 409 -6.14 -0.34 13.25
C TRP A 409 -7.12 -1.47 13.56
N PRO A 410 -7.92 -1.36 14.61
CA PRO A 410 -8.86 -2.43 14.99
C PRO A 410 -9.96 -2.67 13.96
N GLN A 411 -10.26 -1.69 13.12
CA GLN A 411 -11.27 -1.76 12.07
C GLN A 411 -10.68 -1.36 10.72
N ALA A 412 -11.20 -1.96 9.65
CA ALA A 412 -10.76 -1.68 8.29
C ALA A 412 -10.90 -0.20 7.93
N GLU A 413 -12.09 0.36 8.16
CA GLU A 413 -12.38 1.78 7.97
C GLU A 413 -13.11 2.33 9.19
N PRO A 414 -12.39 3.00 10.09
CA PRO A 414 -13.01 3.59 11.26
C PRO A 414 -13.67 4.93 10.93
N SER A 415 -14.70 4.93 10.10
CA SER A 415 -15.37 6.14 9.56
C SER A 415 -15.80 7.15 10.63
N PHE A 416 -15.98 6.70 11.85
CA PHE A 416 -16.38 7.55 13.00
C PHE A 416 -15.44 7.39 14.20
N SER A 417 -14.27 6.77 14.01
CA SER A 417 -13.30 6.57 15.08
C SER A 417 -12.31 7.72 15.18
N ALA A 418 -11.54 7.72 16.27
CA ALA A 418 -10.55 8.74 16.54
C ALA A 418 -9.32 8.67 15.60
N GLN A 419 -9.01 7.50 15.04
CA GLN A 419 -7.74 7.27 14.33
C GLN A 419 -7.47 8.22 13.15
N PRO A 420 -8.38 8.42 12.17
CA PRO A 420 -8.12 9.34 11.06
C PRO A 420 -7.92 10.80 11.51
N LEU A 421 -8.72 11.26 12.48
CA LEU A 421 -8.57 12.60 13.03
C LEU A 421 -7.23 12.74 13.76
N GLU A 422 -6.89 11.78 14.61
CA GLU A 422 -5.63 11.82 15.36
C GLU A 422 -4.41 11.75 14.42
N ALA A 423 -4.47 11.00 13.31
CA ALA A 423 -3.43 11.02 12.28
C ALA A 423 -3.24 12.42 11.69
N SER A 424 -4.33 13.09 11.32
CA SER A 424 -4.28 14.46 10.80
C SER A 424 -3.71 15.45 11.83
N LEU A 425 -4.07 15.31 13.10
CA LEU A 425 -3.56 16.16 14.18
C LEU A 425 -2.08 15.95 14.43
N MET A 426 -1.63 14.68 14.51
CA MET A 426 -0.22 14.35 14.70
C MET A 426 0.62 14.83 13.51
N TYR A 427 0.18 14.60 12.27
CA TYR A 427 0.92 15.03 11.09
C TYR A 427 0.99 16.56 10.99
N SER A 428 -0.06 17.25 11.44
CA SER A 428 -0.04 18.71 11.59
C SER A 428 1.00 19.17 12.61
N ALA A 429 1.10 18.50 13.76
CA ALA A 429 2.10 18.80 14.77
C ALA A 429 3.53 18.57 14.26
N ILE A 430 3.74 17.47 13.52
CA ILE A 430 5.02 17.16 12.85
C ILE A 430 5.38 18.26 11.85
N ALA A 431 4.44 18.64 10.98
CA ALA A 431 4.67 19.68 9.98
C ALA A 431 5.05 21.03 10.63
N GLN A 432 4.36 21.39 11.73
CA GLN A 432 4.67 22.63 12.47
C GLN A 432 6.06 22.60 13.08
N GLN A 433 6.44 21.50 13.74
CA GLN A 433 7.76 21.40 14.38
C GLN A 433 8.91 21.38 13.36
N LEU A 434 8.71 20.82 12.18
CA LEU A 434 9.75 20.77 11.15
C LEU A 434 9.83 22.03 10.28
N ARG A 435 9.03 23.07 10.55
CA ARG A 435 9.17 24.41 9.93
C ARG A 435 10.27 25.23 10.58
N ASP A 436 10.43 25.06 11.89
CA ASP A 436 11.41 25.76 12.74
C ASP A 436 12.80 25.11 12.64
#